data_50eff54ac9ca4c45c431a942be8a68fc
#
_entry.id   50eff54ac9ca4c45c431a942be8a68fc
#
_cell.length_a   1.000
_cell.length_b   1.000
_cell.length_c   1.000
_cell.angle_alpha   90.00
_cell.angle_beta   90.00
_cell.angle_gamma   90.00
#
_symmetry.space_group_name_H-M   'P 1'
#
loop_
_entity.id
_entity.type
_entity.pdbx_description
1 polymer ?
#
loop_
_entity_poly.entity_id
_entity_poly.type
_entity_poly.pdbx_seq_one_letter_code
_entity_poly.pdbx_strand_id
1 'polypeptide(L)'
;MKKIWNSWLKESVFLYSVIYTVSTIANSALYLFQGVRNDPSGNWHELTRAVIVLIGVLAYEMAKRLPIKNVVLRALVTYIPTMALAFGFVWLNQFIEPLAKSAYMDIFINYTGLFLIVCAVLFAGAFINKKKRNK
;
A
#
# COMPACT_ATOMS: atom_id res chain seq x y z
N MET A 1 -4.83 25.18 -6.72
CA MET A 1 -5.12 24.31 -5.56
C MET A 1 -6.43 23.53 -5.69
N LYS A 2 -7.57 24.16 -5.99
CA LYS A 2 -8.86 23.45 -6.16
C LYS A 2 -8.83 22.32 -7.20
N LYS A 3 -8.08 22.47 -8.30
CA LYS A 3 -7.96 21.47 -9.36
C LYS A 3 -7.15 20.22 -8.93
N ILE A 4 -6.13 20.41 -8.10
CA ILE A 4 -5.31 19.31 -7.52
C ILE A 4 -6.14 18.55 -6.49
N TRP A 5 -6.86 19.25 -5.61
CA TRP A 5 -7.73 18.65 -4.61
C TRP A 5 -8.84 17.79 -5.25
N ASN A 6 -9.46 18.28 -6.31
CA ASN A 6 -10.58 17.59 -6.95
C ASN A 6 -10.19 16.41 -7.86
N SER A 7 -8.90 16.31 -8.27
CA SER A 7 -8.50 15.28 -9.23
C SER A 7 -7.92 14.02 -8.56
N TRP A 8 -6.73 14.14 -8.00
CA TRP A 8 -6.02 12.96 -7.48
C TRP A 8 -5.88 12.92 -5.95
N LEU A 9 -5.81 14.09 -5.32
CA LEU A 9 -5.61 14.14 -3.86
C LEU A 9 -6.82 13.58 -3.10
N LYS A 10 -8.03 13.89 -3.55
CA LYS A 10 -9.25 13.34 -2.96
C LYS A 10 -9.34 11.82 -3.12
N GLU A 11 -8.98 11.31 -4.29
CA GLU A 11 -8.92 9.86 -4.53
C GLU A 11 -7.86 9.19 -3.65
N SER A 12 -6.66 9.77 -3.57
CA SER A 12 -5.57 9.27 -2.73
C SER A 12 -5.93 9.25 -1.25
N VAL A 13 -6.54 10.32 -0.73
CA VAL A 13 -6.99 10.40 0.66
C VAL A 13 -8.07 9.36 0.95
N PHE A 14 -9.03 9.22 0.06
CA PHE A 14 -10.09 8.20 0.20
C PHE A 14 -9.49 6.79 0.21
N LEU A 15 -8.65 6.48 -0.76
CA LEU A 15 -8.01 5.17 -0.89
C LEU A 15 -7.12 4.86 0.32
N TYR A 16 -6.33 5.82 0.77
CA TYR A 16 -5.53 5.71 1.98
C TYR A 16 -6.39 5.37 3.21
N SER A 17 -7.48 6.11 3.39
CA SER A 17 -8.39 5.91 4.53
C SER A 17 -9.02 4.52 4.52
N VAL A 18 -9.47 4.05 3.36
CA VAL A 18 -10.06 2.72 3.21
C VAL A 18 -9.03 1.63 3.47
N ILE A 19 -7.86 1.68 2.84
CA ILE A 19 -6.82 0.66 2.99
C ILE A 19 -6.32 0.63 4.44
N TYR A 20 -6.05 1.78 5.03
CA TYR A 20 -5.59 1.86 6.42
C TYR A 20 -6.63 1.30 7.39
N THR A 21 -7.89 1.68 7.25
CA THR A 21 -8.98 1.20 8.10
C THR A 21 -9.17 -0.31 7.98
N VAL A 22 -9.25 -0.83 6.76
CA VAL A 22 -9.41 -2.27 6.52
C VAL A 22 -8.23 -3.06 7.06
N SER A 23 -7.00 -2.63 6.81
CA SER A 23 -5.80 -3.32 7.31
C SER A 23 -5.70 -3.27 8.84
N THR A 24 -6.09 -2.19 9.48
CA THR A 24 -6.11 -2.06 10.95
C THR A 24 -7.15 -2.99 11.57
N ILE A 25 -8.37 -3.02 11.02
CA ILE A 25 -9.44 -3.92 11.50
C ILE A 25 -9.03 -5.39 11.29
N ALA A 26 -8.50 -5.73 10.12
CA ALA A 26 -8.05 -7.09 9.82
C ALA A 26 -6.94 -7.54 10.77
N ASN A 27 -5.95 -6.69 11.03
CA ASN A 27 -4.88 -6.98 11.98
C ASN A 27 -5.41 -7.22 13.40
N SER A 28 -6.28 -6.34 13.89
CA SER A 28 -6.89 -6.47 15.21
C SER A 28 -7.74 -7.74 15.32
N ALA A 29 -8.52 -8.06 14.31
CA ALA A 29 -9.31 -9.29 14.26
C ALA A 29 -8.42 -10.54 14.31
N LEU A 30 -7.33 -10.57 13.53
CA LEU A 30 -6.37 -11.69 13.53
C LEU A 30 -5.77 -11.93 14.90
N TYR A 31 -5.34 -10.87 15.61
CA TYR A 31 -4.81 -10.99 16.98
C TYR A 31 -5.87 -11.54 17.96
N LEU A 32 -7.11 -11.05 17.87
CA LEU A 32 -8.20 -11.55 18.70
C LEU A 32 -8.51 -13.03 18.44
N PHE A 33 -8.49 -13.46 17.18
CA PHE A 33 -8.64 -14.89 16.82
C PHE A 33 -7.52 -15.76 17.37
N GLN A 34 -6.31 -15.22 17.50
CA GLN A 34 -5.16 -15.90 18.10
C GLN A 34 -5.17 -15.84 19.65
N GLY A 35 -6.20 -15.23 20.26
CA GLY A 35 -6.30 -15.07 21.70
C GLY A 35 -5.42 -13.96 22.29
N VAL A 36 -4.81 -13.14 21.44
CA VAL A 36 -3.97 -12.00 21.85
C VAL A 36 -4.86 -10.77 21.99
N ARG A 37 -5.02 -10.26 23.21
CA ARG A 37 -5.90 -9.11 23.49
C ARG A 37 -5.30 -7.77 23.10
N ASN A 38 -3.97 -7.65 23.20
CA ASN A 38 -3.25 -6.43 22.89
C ASN A 38 -2.20 -6.71 21.81
N ASP A 39 -2.02 -5.79 20.84
CA ASP A 39 -0.97 -5.89 19.86
C ASP A 39 0.41 -5.77 20.55
N PRO A 40 1.24 -6.83 20.53
CA PRO A 40 2.54 -6.79 21.17
C PRO A 40 3.54 -5.87 20.43
N SER A 41 3.23 -5.47 19.19
CA SER A 41 4.09 -4.62 18.37
C SER A 41 4.01 -3.13 18.73
N GLY A 42 2.98 -2.72 19.48
CA GLY A 42 2.84 -1.38 20.01
C GLY A 42 2.60 -0.27 18.99
N ASN A 43 2.75 0.98 19.44
CA ASN A 43 2.43 2.18 18.65
C ASN A 43 3.33 2.35 17.42
N TRP A 44 4.57 1.91 17.47
CA TRP A 44 5.48 1.99 16.32
C TRP A 44 5.01 1.15 15.14
N HIS A 45 4.40 0.00 15.40
CA HIS A 45 3.81 -0.83 14.35
C HIS A 45 2.66 -0.12 13.63
N GLU A 46 1.83 0.61 14.37
CA GLU A 46 0.75 1.43 13.79
C GLU A 46 1.29 2.54 12.89
N LEU A 47 2.34 3.26 13.33
CA LEU A 47 2.98 4.30 12.53
C LEU A 47 3.65 3.71 11.29
N THR A 48 4.30 2.57 11.43
CA THR A 48 4.90 1.86 10.29
C THR A 48 3.83 1.47 9.28
N ARG A 49 2.70 0.95 9.73
CA ARG A 49 1.55 0.63 8.85
C ARG A 49 1.06 1.87 8.12
N ALA A 50 0.91 2.99 8.81
CA ALA A 50 0.48 4.25 8.22
C ALA A 50 1.39 4.68 7.04
N VAL A 51 2.70 4.59 7.22
CA VAL A 51 3.68 4.95 6.17
C VAL A 51 3.67 3.92 5.02
N ILE A 52 3.59 2.64 5.31
CA ILE A 52 3.54 1.60 4.27
C ILE A 52 2.26 1.72 3.42
N VAL A 53 1.13 2.01 4.03
CA VAL A 53 -0.12 2.28 3.29
C VAL A 53 0.04 3.54 2.42
N LEU A 54 0.70 4.59 2.91
CA LEU A 54 1.00 5.78 2.11
C LEU A 54 1.86 5.44 0.87
N ILE A 55 2.90 4.62 1.04
CA ILE A 55 3.73 4.14 -0.08
C ILE A 55 2.88 3.33 -1.08
N GLY A 56 1.97 2.49 -0.59
CA GLY A 56 1.02 1.74 -1.43
C GLY A 56 0.10 2.64 -2.25
N VAL A 57 -0.42 3.72 -1.66
CA VAL A 57 -1.24 4.72 -2.36
C VAL A 57 -0.41 5.48 -3.40
N LEU A 58 0.84 5.83 -3.10
CA LEU A 58 1.77 6.41 -4.08
C LEU A 58 2.00 5.46 -5.26
N ALA A 59 2.18 4.17 -5.00
CA ALA A 59 2.31 3.15 -6.04
C ALA A 59 1.05 3.09 -6.93
N TYR A 60 -0.13 3.14 -6.35
CA TYR A 60 -1.40 3.19 -7.07
C TYR A 60 -1.48 4.41 -8.01
N GLU A 61 -1.20 5.59 -7.49
CA GLU A 61 -1.24 6.84 -8.27
C GLU A 61 -0.19 6.83 -9.40
N MET A 62 1.02 6.33 -9.12
CA MET A 62 2.05 6.16 -10.15
C MET A 62 1.60 5.19 -11.23
N ALA A 63 1.14 3.99 -10.87
CA ALA A 63 0.69 2.99 -11.83
C ALA A 63 -0.48 3.47 -12.70
N LYS A 64 -1.39 4.26 -12.12
CA LYS A 64 -2.54 4.82 -12.82
C LYS A 64 -2.15 5.90 -13.85
N ARG A 65 -1.14 6.71 -13.53
CA ARG A 65 -0.76 7.89 -14.32
C ARG A 65 0.35 7.65 -15.32
N LEU A 66 1.14 6.60 -15.16
CA LEU A 66 2.23 6.28 -16.08
C LEU A 66 1.71 5.97 -17.50
N PRO A 67 2.21 6.66 -18.53
CA PRO A 67 1.76 6.46 -19.91
C PRO A 67 2.37 5.20 -20.57
N ILE A 68 2.57 4.16 -19.80
CA ILE A 68 3.15 2.89 -20.25
C ILE A 68 2.02 1.93 -20.60
N LYS A 69 1.92 1.55 -21.87
CA LYS A 69 0.88 0.65 -22.38
C LYS A 69 1.06 -0.79 -21.88
N ASN A 70 2.32 -1.24 -21.76
CA ASN A 70 2.61 -2.58 -21.25
C ASN A 70 2.36 -2.64 -19.74
N VAL A 71 1.38 -3.45 -19.34
CA VAL A 71 0.95 -3.59 -17.93
C VAL A 71 2.08 -4.13 -17.04
N VAL A 72 2.86 -5.09 -17.53
CA VAL A 72 3.97 -5.69 -16.77
C VAL A 72 5.08 -4.66 -16.56
N LEU A 73 5.47 -3.94 -17.61
CA LEU A 73 6.49 -2.90 -17.52
C LEU A 73 6.05 -1.76 -16.58
N ARG A 74 4.81 -1.34 -16.68
CA ARG A 74 4.23 -0.33 -15.79
C ARG A 74 4.24 -0.78 -14.34
N ALA A 75 3.88 -2.03 -14.06
CA ALA A 75 3.95 -2.60 -12.73
C ALA A 75 5.38 -2.62 -12.19
N LEU A 76 6.36 -3.05 -12.96
CA LEU A 76 7.77 -3.08 -12.55
C LEU A 76 8.33 -1.68 -12.28
N VAL A 77 8.07 -0.72 -13.17
CA VAL A 77 8.51 0.68 -13.01
C VAL A 77 7.90 1.34 -11.78
N THR A 78 6.73 0.91 -11.36
CA THR A 78 6.08 1.38 -10.13
C THR A 78 6.61 0.64 -8.90
N TYR A 79 6.76 -0.67 -8.98
CA TYR A 79 7.13 -1.53 -7.86
C TYR A 79 8.55 -1.25 -7.36
N ILE A 80 9.54 -1.16 -8.26
CA ILE A 80 10.94 -1.02 -7.87
C ILE A 80 11.19 0.24 -7.01
N PRO A 81 10.80 1.47 -7.42
CA PRO A 81 11.04 2.65 -6.59
C PRO A 81 10.20 2.66 -5.30
N THR A 82 8.98 2.17 -5.32
CA THR A 82 8.13 2.13 -4.12
C THR A 82 8.59 1.05 -3.13
N MET A 83 9.09 -0.08 -3.61
CA MET A 83 9.75 -1.06 -2.74
C MET A 83 11.05 -0.51 -2.14
N ALA A 84 11.83 0.24 -2.91
CA ALA A 84 13.01 0.93 -2.40
C ALA A 84 12.66 1.93 -1.28
N LEU A 85 11.56 2.66 -1.42
CA LEU A 85 11.02 3.53 -0.36
C LEU A 85 10.62 2.74 0.89
N ALA A 86 9.97 1.60 0.72
CA ALA A 86 9.57 0.73 1.84
C ALA A 86 10.80 0.18 2.59
N PHE A 87 11.80 -0.30 1.89
CA PHE A 87 13.07 -0.73 2.50
C PHE A 87 13.82 0.43 3.16
N GLY A 88 13.88 1.59 2.53
CA GLY A 88 14.47 2.79 3.08
C GLY A 88 13.80 3.22 4.39
N PHE A 89 12.48 3.13 4.45
CA PHE A 89 11.71 3.42 5.67
C PHE A 89 12.01 2.42 6.79
N VAL A 90 12.07 1.13 6.50
CA VAL A 90 12.45 0.11 7.48
C VAL A 90 13.88 0.35 7.97
N TRP A 91 14.80 0.70 7.06
CA TRP A 91 16.17 1.05 7.42
C TRP A 91 16.23 2.27 8.36
N LEU A 92 15.42 3.30 8.12
CA LEU A 92 15.33 4.46 9.03
C LEU A 92 14.79 4.08 10.41
N ASN A 93 13.85 3.15 10.47
CA ASN A 93 13.27 2.71 11.75
C ASN A 93 14.30 2.07 12.70
N GLN A 94 15.39 1.50 12.19
CA GLN A 94 16.44 0.93 13.05
C GLN A 94 17.10 1.96 13.97
N PHE A 95 17.06 3.25 13.63
CA PHE A 95 17.60 4.32 14.46
C PHE A 95 16.68 4.72 15.62
N ILE A 96 15.43 4.26 15.56
CA ILE A 96 14.40 4.54 16.57
C ILE A 96 14.22 3.33 17.48
N GLU A 97 14.11 2.14 16.88
CA GLU A 97 13.88 0.89 17.57
C GLU A 97 14.65 -0.25 16.90
N PRO A 98 15.24 -1.18 17.69
CA PRO A 98 15.93 -2.33 17.10
C PRO A 98 15.01 -3.14 16.19
N LEU A 99 15.44 -3.40 14.97
CA LEU A 99 14.68 -4.18 14.02
C LEU A 99 14.67 -5.68 14.40
N ALA A 100 13.53 -6.32 14.21
CA ALA A 100 13.45 -7.78 14.24
C ALA A 100 14.34 -8.38 13.14
N LYS A 101 14.88 -9.58 13.35
CA LYS A 101 15.72 -10.29 12.36
C LYS A 101 15.00 -10.50 11.02
N SER A 102 13.67 -10.63 11.06
CA SER A 102 12.80 -10.83 9.88
C SER A 102 12.27 -9.54 9.26
N ALA A 103 12.61 -8.35 9.80
CA ALA A 103 11.98 -7.09 9.41
C ALA A 103 11.99 -6.82 7.89
N TYR A 104 13.11 -7.08 7.22
CA TYR A 104 13.21 -6.87 5.77
C TYR A 104 12.41 -7.92 4.98
N MET A 105 12.38 -9.16 5.44
CA MET A 105 11.56 -10.19 4.82
C MET A 105 10.07 -9.90 5.01
N ASP A 106 9.68 -9.49 6.21
CA ASP A 106 8.30 -9.15 6.54
C ASP A 106 7.80 -7.98 5.70
N ILE A 107 8.60 -6.93 5.53
CA ILE A 107 8.21 -5.81 4.66
C ILE A 107 8.15 -6.22 3.19
N PHE A 108 9.07 -7.06 2.74
CA PHE A 108 9.04 -7.58 1.37
C PHE A 108 7.75 -8.34 1.09
N ILE A 109 7.36 -9.26 1.96
CA ILE A 109 6.14 -10.07 1.80
C ILE A 109 4.88 -9.19 1.91
N ASN A 110 4.80 -8.36 2.93
CA ASN A 110 3.63 -7.52 3.19
C ASN A 110 3.43 -6.47 2.09
N TYR A 111 4.51 -5.80 1.67
CA TYR A 111 4.42 -4.80 0.63
C TYR A 111 4.11 -5.42 -0.74
N THR A 112 4.71 -6.56 -1.07
CA THR A 112 4.41 -7.30 -2.31
C THR A 112 2.94 -7.73 -2.34
N GLY A 113 2.42 -8.23 -1.23
CA GLY A 113 0.99 -8.56 -1.09
C GLY A 113 0.09 -7.34 -1.33
N LEU A 114 0.40 -6.22 -0.70
CA LEU A 114 -0.33 -4.96 -0.89
C LEU A 114 -0.24 -4.48 -2.35
N PHE A 115 0.93 -4.54 -2.96
CA PHE A 115 1.13 -4.15 -4.36
C PHE A 115 0.33 -5.02 -5.34
N LEU A 116 0.26 -6.33 -5.09
CA LEU A 116 -0.57 -7.24 -5.90
C LEU A 116 -2.06 -6.90 -5.78
N ILE A 117 -2.53 -6.52 -4.60
CA ILE A 117 -3.91 -6.04 -4.40
C ILE A 117 -4.16 -4.76 -5.20
N VAL A 118 -3.22 -3.81 -5.16
CA VAL A 118 -3.28 -2.56 -5.95
C VAL A 118 -3.37 -2.87 -7.45
N CYS A 119 -2.54 -3.77 -7.95
CA CYS A 119 -2.58 -4.20 -9.35
C CYS A 119 -3.91 -4.86 -9.72
N ALA A 120 -4.44 -5.72 -8.86
CA ALA A 120 -5.74 -6.38 -9.07
C ALA A 120 -6.89 -5.37 -9.15
N VAL A 121 -6.91 -4.37 -8.28
CA VAL A 121 -7.92 -3.29 -8.28
C VAL A 121 -7.85 -2.47 -9.57
N LEU A 122 -6.63 -2.08 -9.99
CA LEU A 122 -6.43 -1.33 -11.23
C LEU A 122 -6.85 -2.14 -12.47
N PHE A 123 -6.51 -3.42 -12.51
CA PHE A 123 -6.87 -4.31 -13.61
C PHE A 123 -8.40 -4.51 -13.68
N ALA A 124 -9.04 -4.76 -12.55
CA ALA A 124 -10.49 -4.89 -12.48
C ALA A 124 -11.22 -3.61 -12.91
N GLY A 125 -10.74 -2.45 -12.46
CA GLY A 125 -11.28 -1.15 -12.86
C GLY A 125 -11.14 -0.90 -14.37
N ALA A 126 -10.01 -1.22 -14.95
CA ALA A 126 -9.77 -1.11 -16.40
C ALA A 126 -10.70 -2.04 -17.20
N PHE A 127 -10.88 -3.27 -16.73
CA PHE A 127 -11.77 -4.26 -17.38
C PHE A 127 -13.25 -3.81 -17.36
N ILE A 128 -13.72 -3.32 -16.22
CA ILE A 128 -15.10 -2.81 -16.07
C ILE A 128 -15.34 -1.61 -16.99
N ASN A 129 -14.40 -0.67 -17.05
CA ASN A 129 -14.49 0.51 -17.90
C ASN A 129 -14.51 0.15 -19.39
N LYS A 130 -13.70 -0.84 -19.79
CA LYS A 130 -13.72 -1.36 -21.17
C LYS A 130 -15.06 -1.97 -21.54
N LYS A 131 -15.66 -2.74 -20.63
CA LYS A 131 -16.99 -3.37 -20.84
C LYS A 131 -18.11 -2.33 -20.95
N LYS A 132 -18.02 -1.22 -20.19
CA LYS A 132 -19.00 -0.11 -20.28
C LYS A 132 -18.92 0.65 -21.61
N ARG A 133 -17.73 0.79 -22.19
CA ARG A 133 -17.54 1.50 -23.48
C ARG A 133 -18.03 0.69 -24.67
N ASN A 134 -18.10 -0.63 -24.55
CA ASN A 134 -18.52 -1.53 -25.64
C ASN A 134 -20.04 -1.85 -25.61
N LYS A 135 -20.78 -1.24 -24.70
CA LYS A 135 -22.25 -1.24 -24.66
C LYS A 135 -22.81 0.09 -25.12
#